data_b45f0990e44092af5b88b2d0f7aaf598
#
_entry.id   b45f0990e44092af5b88b2d0f7aaf598
#
_cell.length_a   1.000
_cell.length_b   1.000
_cell.length_c   1.000
_cell.angle_alpha   90.00
_cell.angle_beta   90.00
_cell.angle_gamma   90.00
#
_symmetry.space_group_name_H-M   'P 1'
#
loop_
_entity.id
_entity.type
_entity.pdbx_description
1 polymer ?
#
loop_
_entity_poly.entity_id
_entity_poly.type
_entity_poly.pdbx_seq_one_letter_code
_entity_poly.pdbx_strand_id
1 'polypeptide(L)'
;MKKLIGLLMILCMVLLYSCSGPMDSPKHSNNSKPVVVIYGDYKCPYCKKTEDRVMPKLKKKYIDTNKIKYQYVNLAFLGKDSIVGSRAQHAVNHYAPKKSLEFQKLMFNQQKDEHKQWITTRLVDKQIDKLSISDDKKKKIKTDYKTKGSISWKKAKEDQQIGKKNHIKQTPTAFVNDNKVEDPYDFSSYEMLLENEK
;
A
#
# COMPACT_ATOMS: atom_id res chain seq x y z
N MET A 1 -34.61 -53.15 -9.98
CA MET A 1 -33.92 -52.00 -10.65
C MET A 1 -34.36 -50.62 -10.12
N LYS A 2 -35.60 -50.42 -9.63
CA LYS A 2 -36.04 -49.12 -9.14
C LYS A 2 -35.48 -48.71 -7.74
N LYS A 3 -34.98 -49.63 -6.91
CA LYS A 3 -34.43 -49.34 -5.56
C LYS A 3 -32.95 -48.88 -5.60
N LEU A 4 -32.20 -49.20 -6.69
CA LEU A 4 -30.80 -48.83 -6.81
C LEU A 4 -30.62 -47.35 -7.28
N ILE A 5 -31.58 -46.83 -8.00
CA ILE A 5 -31.58 -45.45 -8.53
C ILE A 5 -31.81 -44.43 -7.41
N GLY A 6 -32.63 -44.79 -6.39
CA GLY A 6 -32.89 -43.93 -5.24
C GLY A 6 -31.67 -43.71 -4.32
N LEU A 7 -30.80 -44.70 -4.21
CA LEU A 7 -29.60 -44.61 -3.37
C LEU A 7 -28.47 -43.76 -4.01
N LEU A 8 -28.43 -43.74 -5.36
CA LEU A 8 -27.45 -42.96 -6.08
C LEU A 8 -27.75 -41.43 -6.11
N MET A 9 -29.05 -41.07 -6.01
CA MET A 9 -29.44 -39.64 -5.95
C MET A 9 -29.20 -39.01 -4.57
N ILE A 10 -29.23 -39.77 -3.52
CA ILE A 10 -28.96 -39.28 -2.15
C ILE A 10 -27.46 -39.04 -1.94
N LEU A 11 -26.59 -39.79 -2.64
CA LEU A 11 -25.13 -39.64 -2.51
C LEU A 11 -24.58 -38.39 -3.25
N CYS A 12 -25.29 -37.90 -4.24
CA CYS A 12 -24.86 -36.67 -4.97
C CYS A 12 -25.25 -35.36 -4.26
N MET A 13 -26.12 -35.37 -3.26
CA MET A 13 -26.56 -34.15 -2.54
C MET A 13 -25.65 -33.75 -1.36
N VAL A 14 -24.66 -34.57 -1.01
CA VAL A 14 -23.80 -34.32 0.17
C VAL A 14 -22.47 -33.62 -0.23
N LEU A 15 -22.19 -33.39 -1.51
CA LEU A 15 -20.91 -32.84 -1.96
C LEU A 15 -20.93 -31.32 -2.29
N LEU A 16 -21.99 -30.60 -1.94
CA LEU A 16 -22.08 -29.13 -2.17
C LEU A 16 -22.03 -28.30 -0.88
N TYR A 17 -21.57 -28.88 0.24
CA TYR A 17 -21.09 -28.07 1.35
C TYR A 17 -19.67 -27.60 1.05
N SER A 18 -19.56 -26.72 0.05
CA SER A 18 -18.32 -25.97 -0.19
C SER A 18 -18.16 -24.96 0.94
N CYS A 19 -17.16 -25.17 1.74
CA CYS A 19 -16.67 -24.32 2.79
C CYS A 19 -16.59 -22.86 2.37
N SER A 20 -17.55 -22.05 2.83
CA SER A 20 -17.32 -20.64 3.10
C SER A 20 -16.59 -20.57 4.44
N GLY A 21 -15.31 -20.95 4.45
CA GLY A 21 -14.45 -20.69 5.59
C GLY A 21 -14.28 -19.16 5.70
N PRO A 22 -14.22 -18.61 6.93
CA PRO A 22 -13.82 -17.22 7.11
C PRO A 22 -12.46 -17.04 6.46
N MET A 23 -12.32 -15.96 5.71
CA MET A 23 -11.13 -15.60 4.96
C MET A 23 -9.95 -15.52 5.94
N ASP A 24 -9.03 -16.47 5.85
CA ASP A 24 -7.81 -16.48 6.65
C ASP A 24 -7.04 -15.18 6.39
N SER A 25 -7.17 -14.24 7.32
CA SER A 25 -6.13 -13.25 7.54
C SER A 25 -4.85 -14.04 7.81
N PRO A 26 -3.70 -13.68 7.21
CA PRO A 26 -2.46 -14.39 7.47
C PRO A 26 -2.22 -14.37 8.98
N LYS A 27 -2.37 -15.54 9.64
CA LYS A 27 -2.07 -15.70 11.06
C LYS A 27 -0.65 -15.22 11.27
N HIS A 28 -0.49 -14.15 12.04
CA HIS A 28 0.80 -13.62 12.42
C HIS A 28 1.54 -14.75 13.16
N SER A 29 2.58 -15.27 12.55
CA SER A 29 3.54 -16.13 13.24
C SER A 29 4.17 -15.32 14.36
N ASN A 30 4.17 -15.80 15.59
CA ASN A 30 4.70 -15.13 16.78
C ASN A 30 6.17 -14.66 16.69
N ASN A 31 6.79 -14.74 15.53
CA ASN A 31 8.18 -14.34 15.27
C ASN A 31 8.32 -13.36 14.08
N SER A 32 7.23 -12.83 13.53
CA SER A 32 7.28 -11.88 12.42
C SER A 32 7.16 -10.43 12.91
N LYS A 33 8.03 -9.55 12.37
CA LYS A 33 7.97 -8.12 12.69
C LYS A 33 6.58 -7.55 12.38
N PRO A 34 6.03 -6.68 13.25
CA PRO A 34 4.78 -5.99 12.98
C PRO A 34 4.82 -5.27 11.63
N VAL A 35 3.67 -5.22 10.97
CA VAL A 35 3.50 -4.54 9.68
C VAL A 35 2.68 -3.28 9.89
N VAL A 36 3.23 -2.13 9.52
CA VAL A 36 2.49 -0.88 9.47
C VAL A 36 2.09 -0.63 8.03
N VAL A 37 0.78 -0.58 7.77
CA VAL A 37 0.22 -0.27 6.45
C VAL A 37 -0.48 1.08 6.50
N ILE A 38 -0.12 1.99 5.60
CA ILE A 38 -0.82 3.27 5.44
C ILE A 38 -1.44 3.32 4.04
N TYR A 39 -2.75 3.41 3.99
CA TYR A 39 -3.51 3.66 2.77
C TYR A 39 -3.62 5.16 2.54
N GLY A 40 -3.19 5.62 1.38
CA GLY A 40 -3.12 7.04 1.10
C GLY A 40 -3.27 7.38 -0.39
N ASP A 41 -3.13 8.66 -0.66
CA ASP A 41 -3.03 9.24 -2.00
C ASP A 41 -2.11 10.46 -1.94
N TYR A 42 -1.24 10.64 -2.91
CA TYR A 42 -0.35 11.80 -2.95
C TYR A 42 -1.08 13.13 -3.05
N LYS A 43 -2.31 13.13 -3.52
CA LYS A 43 -3.14 14.34 -3.61
C LYS A 43 -3.86 14.66 -2.30
N CYS A 44 -3.97 13.68 -1.38
CA CYS A 44 -4.69 13.86 -0.13
C CYS A 44 -3.93 14.77 0.85
N PRO A 45 -4.48 15.95 1.24
CA PRO A 45 -3.81 16.86 2.17
C PRO A 45 -3.66 16.26 3.56
N TYR A 46 -4.57 15.40 3.95
CA TYR A 46 -4.51 14.68 5.22
C TYR A 46 -3.42 13.60 5.23
N CYS A 47 -3.12 12.98 4.07
CA CYS A 47 -1.99 12.05 3.94
C CYS A 47 -0.66 12.79 4.09
N LYS A 48 -0.56 14.01 3.57
CA LYS A 48 0.61 14.86 3.80
C LYS A 48 0.79 15.18 5.29
N LYS A 49 -0.31 15.43 6.02
CA LYS A 49 -0.25 15.65 7.48
C LYS A 49 0.34 14.43 8.21
N THR A 50 -0.03 13.20 7.82
CA THR A 50 0.57 11.96 8.34
C THR A 50 2.05 11.87 7.96
N GLU A 51 2.41 12.15 6.71
CA GLU A 51 3.81 12.18 6.26
C GLU A 51 4.67 13.14 7.09
N ASP A 52 4.16 14.33 7.38
CA ASP A 52 4.92 15.36 8.08
C ASP A 52 5.02 15.09 9.60
N ARG A 53 3.99 14.54 10.24
CA ARG A 53 3.91 14.40 11.70
C ARG A 53 4.31 13.03 12.22
N VAL A 54 3.95 11.97 11.48
CA VAL A 54 4.10 10.58 11.92
C VAL A 54 5.34 9.94 11.32
N MET A 55 5.52 10.07 10.00
CA MET A 55 6.57 9.34 9.30
C MET A 55 8.00 9.61 9.79
N PRO A 56 8.40 10.84 10.21
CA PRO A 56 9.75 11.05 10.73
C PRO A 56 10.03 10.25 12.02
N LYS A 57 9.03 10.16 12.91
CA LYS A 57 9.13 9.41 14.17
C LYS A 57 9.10 7.90 13.92
N LEU A 58 8.15 7.45 13.09
CA LEU A 58 8.00 6.04 12.70
C LEU A 58 9.27 5.53 12.02
N LYS A 59 9.83 6.33 11.10
CA LYS A 59 11.09 6.03 10.43
C LYS A 59 12.23 5.87 11.42
N LYS A 60 12.48 6.88 12.25
CA LYS A 60 13.60 6.90 13.20
C LYS A 60 13.51 5.77 14.24
N LYS A 61 12.32 5.55 14.84
CA LYS A 61 12.16 4.61 15.98
C LYS A 61 12.02 3.16 15.53
N TYR A 62 11.41 2.90 14.36
CA TYR A 62 11.00 1.55 13.97
C TYR A 62 11.52 1.09 12.61
N ILE A 63 11.46 1.94 11.56
CA ILE A 63 11.82 1.50 10.20
C ILE A 63 13.35 1.39 10.07
N ASP A 64 14.09 2.44 10.42
CA ASP A 64 15.56 2.46 10.31
C ASP A 64 16.22 1.45 11.27
N THR A 65 15.55 1.12 12.37
CA THR A 65 15.97 0.10 13.33
C THR A 65 15.48 -1.31 12.95
N ASN A 66 14.83 -1.44 11.81
CA ASN A 66 14.32 -2.71 11.28
C ASN A 66 13.39 -3.47 12.24
N LYS A 67 12.64 -2.75 13.08
CA LYS A 67 11.70 -3.32 14.06
C LYS A 67 10.33 -3.62 13.45
N ILE A 68 9.97 -2.97 12.35
CA ILE A 68 8.71 -3.17 11.63
C ILE A 68 8.95 -3.37 10.15
N LYS A 69 7.92 -3.89 9.46
CA LYS A 69 7.73 -3.73 8.02
C LYS A 69 6.81 -2.55 7.78
N TYR A 70 7.13 -1.71 6.79
CA TYR A 70 6.31 -0.57 6.42
C TYR A 70 5.82 -0.73 4.98
N GLN A 71 4.55 -0.45 4.76
CA GLN A 71 3.93 -0.46 3.44
C GLN A 71 3.05 0.78 3.26
N TYR A 72 3.27 1.50 2.17
CA TYR A 72 2.37 2.55 1.70
C TYR A 72 1.56 2.01 0.53
N VAL A 73 0.24 1.97 0.67
CA VAL A 73 -0.71 1.53 -0.37
C VAL A 73 -1.34 2.78 -0.96
N ASN A 74 -0.94 3.12 -2.19
CA ASN A 74 -1.41 4.32 -2.85
C ASN A 74 -2.69 4.04 -3.64
N LEU A 75 -3.84 4.43 -3.10
CA LEU A 75 -5.15 4.17 -3.70
C LEU A 75 -5.38 4.93 -5.01
N ALA A 76 -4.70 6.05 -5.20
CA ALA A 76 -4.70 6.84 -6.43
C ALA A 76 -6.12 7.12 -6.98
N PHE A 77 -7.04 7.59 -6.10
CA PHE A 77 -8.45 7.80 -6.46
C PHE A 77 -8.88 9.28 -6.46
N LEU A 78 -8.04 10.20 -5.96
CA LEU A 78 -8.37 11.63 -5.86
C LEU A 78 -8.18 12.41 -7.17
N GLY A 79 -7.87 11.74 -8.27
CA GLY A 79 -7.77 12.36 -9.58
C GLY A 79 -7.12 11.45 -10.62
N LYS A 80 -7.35 11.76 -11.89
CA LYS A 80 -6.80 10.96 -13.01
C LYS A 80 -5.27 10.94 -13.04
N ASP A 81 -4.63 11.94 -12.44
CA ASP A 81 -3.18 12.07 -12.35
C ASP A 81 -2.57 11.36 -11.13
N SER A 82 -3.36 11.05 -10.09
CA SER A 82 -2.90 10.34 -8.89
C SER A 82 -2.17 9.03 -9.22
N ILE A 83 -2.66 8.27 -10.22
CA ILE A 83 -2.08 6.99 -10.59
C ILE A 83 -0.64 7.11 -11.12
N VAL A 84 -0.25 8.27 -11.65
CA VAL A 84 1.13 8.50 -12.12
C VAL A 84 2.11 8.44 -10.96
N GLY A 85 1.76 9.08 -9.83
CA GLY A 85 2.55 9.04 -8.60
C GLY A 85 2.64 7.64 -8.00
N SER A 86 1.52 6.88 -7.99
CA SER A 86 1.48 5.49 -7.53
C SER A 86 2.41 4.59 -8.34
N ARG A 87 2.35 4.64 -9.67
CA ARG A 87 3.25 3.89 -10.55
C ARG A 87 4.71 4.23 -10.28
N ALA A 88 5.04 5.51 -10.16
CA ALA A 88 6.40 5.94 -9.88
C ALA A 88 6.90 5.43 -8.54
N GLN A 89 6.08 5.44 -7.49
CA GLN A 89 6.41 4.85 -6.19
C GLN A 89 6.76 3.37 -6.33
N HIS A 90 5.95 2.59 -7.06
CA HIS A 90 6.22 1.17 -7.28
C HIS A 90 7.48 0.93 -8.11
N ALA A 91 7.77 1.77 -9.09
CA ALA A 91 9.02 1.67 -9.84
C ALA A 91 10.24 1.96 -8.95
N VAL A 92 10.16 2.98 -8.07
CA VAL A 92 11.20 3.24 -7.08
C VAL A 92 11.34 2.07 -6.11
N ASN A 93 10.24 1.51 -5.62
CA ASN A 93 10.24 0.34 -4.73
C ASN A 93 10.95 -0.86 -5.37
N HIS A 94 10.79 -1.04 -6.69
CA HIS A 94 11.39 -2.16 -7.42
C HIS A 94 12.89 -1.96 -7.69
N TYR A 95 13.29 -0.80 -8.23
CA TYR A 95 14.66 -0.57 -8.68
C TYR A 95 15.58 0.07 -7.63
N ALA A 96 15.00 0.74 -6.64
CA ALA A 96 15.73 1.46 -5.59
C ALA A 96 14.99 1.41 -4.24
N PRO A 97 14.71 0.22 -3.66
CA PRO A 97 13.86 0.07 -2.47
C PRO A 97 14.33 0.91 -1.27
N LYS A 98 15.63 1.08 -1.08
CA LYS A 98 16.20 1.94 -0.02
C LYS A 98 15.85 3.42 -0.18
N LYS A 99 15.36 3.85 -1.34
CA LYS A 99 14.95 5.22 -1.66
C LYS A 99 13.43 5.42 -1.66
N SER A 100 12.68 4.39 -1.31
CA SER A 100 11.22 4.40 -1.29
C SER A 100 10.65 5.54 -0.44
N LEU A 101 11.07 5.64 0.82
CA LEU A 101 10.59 6.69 1.75
C LEU A 101 11.09 8.09 1.36
N GLU A 102 12.30 8.19 0.80
CA GLU A 102 12.82 9.45 0.28
C GLU A 102 11.96 9.94 -0.88
N PHE A 103 11.62 9.06 -1.82
CA PHE A 103 10.73 9.40 -2.94
C PHE A 103 9.31 9.75 -2.46
N GLN A 104 8.75 9.00 -1.52
CA GLN A 104 7.45 9.28 -0.90
C GLN A 104 7.42 10.71 -0.34
N LYS A 105 8.40 11.08 0.47
CA LYS A 105 8.54 12.43 1.02
C LYS A 105 8.69 13.49 -0.06
N LEU A 106 9.51 13.23 -1.09
CA LEU A 106 9.69 14.15 -2.22
C LEU A 106 8.36 14.41 -2.94
N MET A 107 7.54 13.39 -3.14
CA MET A 107 6.22 13.53 -3.77
C MET A 107 5.25 14.34 -2.91
N PHE A 108 5.14 14.06 -1.61
CA PHE A 108 4.29 14.83 -0.70
C PHE A 108 4.72 16.29 -0.59
N ASN A 109 6.02 16.58 -0.69
CA ASN A 109 6.52 17.96 -0.69
C ASN A 109 6.14 18.75 -1.95
N GLN A 110 5.65 18.11 -3.02
CA GLN A 110 5.16 18.77 -4.22
C GLN A 110 3.65 19.01 -4.20
N GLN A 111 2.97 18.62 -3.11
CA GLN A 111 1.52 18.67 -3.05
C GLN A 111 0.97 20.06 -3.33
N LYS A 112 -0.10 20.09 -4.12
CA LYS A 112 -0.88 21.25 -4.49
C LYS A 112 -2.34 21.00 -4.17
N ASP A 113 -3.21 21.89 -4.59
CA ASP A 113 -4.65 21.73 -4.51
C ASP A 113 -5.08 20.36 -5.08
N GLU A 114 -5.78 19.57 -4.26
CA GLU A 114 -6.19 18.22 -4.61
C GLU A 114 -7.14 18.12 -5.80
N HIS A 115 -7.87 19.20 -6.08
CA HIS A 115 -8.80 19.27 -7.22
C HIS A 115 -8.10 19.58 -8.55
N LYS A 116 -6.84 20.03 -8.51
CA LYS A 116 -6.06 20.33 -9.71
C LYS A 116 -5.23 19.14 -10.15
N GLN A 117 -5.06 18.96 -11.44
CA GLN A 117 -4.10 17.99 -11.97
C GLN A 117 -2.69 18.55 -11.86
N TRP A 118 -1.85 17.94 -11.02
CA TRP A 118 -0.49 18.40 -10.79
C TRP A 118 0.56 17.29 -10.81
N ILE A 119 0.16 16.02 -10.69
CA ILE A 119 1.08 14.89 -10.75
C ILE A 119 1.37 14.55 -12.22
N THR A 120 2.21 15.36 -12.84
CA THR A 120 2.64 15.14 -14.22
C THR A 120 3.89 14.27 -14.27
N THR A 121 4.12 13.60 -15.41
CA THR A 121 5.38 12.85 -15.65
C THR A 121 6.61 13.74 -15.48
N ARG A 122 6.54 15.00 -15.94
CA ARG A 122 7.63 15.97 -15.77
C ARG A 122 7.93 16.25 -14.29
N LEU A 123 6.91 16.39 -13.45
CA LEU A 123 7.09 16.58 -12.00
C LEU A 123 7.71 15.33 -11.37
N VAL A 124 7.17 14.15 -11.68
CA VAL A 124 7.65 12.88 -11.17
C VAL A 124 9.11 12.63 -11.56
N ASP A 125 9.45 12.84 -12.84
CA ASP A 125 10.83 12.70 -13.32
C ASP A 125 11.80 13.59 -12.52
N LYS A 126 11.41 14.85 -12.23
CA LYS A 126 12.21 15.74 -11.40
C LYS A 126 12.42 15.21 -9.97
N GLN A 127 11.45 14.53 -9.39
CA GLN A 127 11.63 13.93 -8.06
C GLN A 127 12.52 12.69 -8.12
N ILE A 128 12.43 11.88 -9.17
CA ILE A 128 13.33 10.73 -9.40
C ILE A 128 14.78 11.23 -9.58
N ASP A 129 14.98 12.35 -10.29
CA ASP A 129 16.31 12.92 -10.50
C ASP A 129 17.02 13.36 -9.21
N LYS A 130 16.25 13.74 -8.17
CA LYS A 130 16.78 14.10 -6.85
C LYS A 130 17.28 12.90 -6.03
N LEU A 131 16.89 11.68 -6.39
CA LEU A 131 17.33 10.49 -5.67
C LEU A 131 18.83 10.24 -5.92
N SER A 132 19.58 10.02 -4.85
CA SER A 132 20.99 9.63 -4.91
C SER A 132 21.12 8.16 -5.32
N ILE A 133 20.94 7.88 -6.60
CA ILE A 133 21.07 6.58 -7.27
C ILE A 133 21.72 6.78 -8.64
N SER A 134 22.24 5.70 -9.25
CA SER A 134 22.86 5.77 -10.57
C SER A 134 21.86 6.19 -11.66
N ASP A 135 22.37 6.82 -12.71
CA ASP A 135 21.54 7.27 -13.84
C ASP A 135 20.87 6.09 -14.56
N ASP A 136 21.51 4.92 -14.61
CA ASP A 136 20.89 3.69 -15.11
C ASP A 136 19.63 3.33 -14.32
N LYS A 137 19.68 3.39 -12.98
CA LYS A 137 18.48 3.16 -12.14
C LYS A 137 17.41 4.22 -12.36
N LYS A 138 17.80 5.51 -12.45
CA LYS A 138 16.85 6.59 -12.77
C LYS A 138 16.16 6.33 -14.10
N LYS A 139 16.91 5.93 -15.12
CA LYS A 139 16.37 5.58 -16.44
C LYS A 139 15.40 4.41 -16.38
N LYS A 140 15.76 3.33 -15.67
CA LYS A 140 14.87 2.16 -15.48
C LYS A 140 13.56 2.55 -14.78
N ILE A 141 13.63 3.32 -13.70
CA ILE A 141 12.46 3.80 -12.96
C ILE A 141 11.56 4.64 -13.88
N LYS A 142 12.14 5.62 -14.60
CA LYS A 142 11.40 6.50 -15.50
C LYS A 142 10.76 5.76 -16.67
N THR A 143 11.41 4.73 -17.19
CA THR A 143 10.85 3.89 -18.24
C THR A 143 9.73 3.02 -17.72
N ASP A 144 9.94 2.31 -16.59
CA ASP A 144 8.97 1.39 -16.02
C ASP A 144 7.63 2.08 -15.71
N TYR A 145 7.63 3.16 -14.91
CA TYR A 145 6.39 3.78 -14.49
C TYR A 145 5.57 4.40 -15.64
N LYS A 146 6.20 4.67 -16.80
CA LYS A 146 5.55 5.20 -18.02
C LYS A 146 5.05 4.08 -18.94
N THR A 147 5.59 2.88 -18.81
CA THR A 147 5.29 1.77 -19.72
C THR A 147 4.03 1.01 -19.29
N LYS A 148 3.01 1.03 -20.14
CA LYS A 148 1.76 0.28 -19.88
C LYS A 148 2.05 -1.21 -19.72
N GLY A 149 1.50 -1.82 -18.68
CA GLY A 149 1.65 -3.26 -18.42
C GLY A 149 2.97 -3.64 -17.72
N SER A 150 3.83 -2.68 -17.38
CA SER A 150 5.05 -2.88 -16.58
C SER A 150 4.73 -3.38 -15.17
N ILE A 151 5.79 -3.68 -14.40
CA ILE A 151 5.67 -4.10 -13.00
C ILE A 151 4.95 -3.02 -12.17
N SER A 152 5.38 -1.77 -12.30
CA SER A 152 4.79 -0.66 -11.53
C SER A 152 3.33 -0.39 -11.90
N TRP A 153 2.94 -0.58 -13.16
CA TRP A 153 1.54 -0.45 -13.60
C TRP A 153 0.64 -1.51 -12.97
N LYS A 154 1.11 -2.76 -12.92
CA LYS A 154 0.39 -3.86 -12.28
C LYS A 154 0.25 -3.63 -10.79
N LYS A 155 1.35 -3.24 -10.12
CA LYS A 155 1.37 -2.95 -8.67
C LYS A 155 0.48 -1.78 -8.28
N ALA A 156 0.46 -0.69 -9.05
CA ALA A 156 -0.45 0.42 -8.80
C ALA A 156 -1.93 0.03 -8.95
N LYS A 157 -2.25 -0.88 -9.86
CA LYS A 157 -3.59 -1.45 -9.98
C LYS A 157 -3.93 -2.39 -8.81
N GLU A 158 -2.95 -3.18 -8.36
CA GLU A 158 -3.10 -4.02 -7.16
C GLU A 158 -3.43 -3.18 -5.93
N ASP A 159 -2.76 -2.04 -5.71
CA ASP A 159 -3.07 -1.12 -4.60
C ASP A 159 -4.54 -0.68 -4.63
N GLN A 160 -5.05 -0.30 -5.80
CA GLN A 160 -6.46 0.08 -5.95
C GLN A 160 -7.42 -1.09 -5.65
N GLN A 161 -7.03 -2.32 -6.02
CA GLN A 161 -7.82 -3.52 -5.75
C GLN A 161 -7.78 -3.87 -4.26
N ILE A 162 -6.62 -3.76 -3.62
CA ILE A 162 -6.45 -3.98 -2.17
C ILE A 162 -7.31 -2.98 -1.38
N GLY A 163 -7.30 -1.70 -1.76
CA GLY A 163 -8.13 -0.69 -1.13
C GLY A 163 -9.63 -1.02 -1.21
N LYS A 164 -10.10 -1.49 -2.39
CA LYS A 164 -11.49 -1.93 -2.58
C LYS A 164 -11.82 -3.17 -1.76
N LYS A 165 -10.96 -4.19 -1.81
CA LYS A 165 -11.13 -5.45 -1.06
C LYS A 165 -11.20 -5.21 0.45
N ASN A 166 -10.36 -4.31 0.95
CA ASN A 166 -10.30 -3.96 2.38
C ASN A 166 -11.30 -2.85 2.76
N HIS A 167 -12.22 -2.50 1.86
CA HIS A 167 -13.26 -1.49 2.09
C HIS A 167 -12.73 -0.13 2.60
N ILE A 168 -11.53 0.27 2.13
CA ILE A 168 -10.95 1.56 2.49
C ILE A 168 -11.70 2.68 1.77
N LYS A 169 -12.43 3.49 2.52
CA LYS A 169 -13.31 4.56 2.00
C LYS A 169 -12.70 5.95 2.10
N GLN A 170 -11.66 6.11 2.91
CA GLN A 170 -11.02 7.41 3.17
C GLN A 170 -9.51 7.27 3.34
N THR A 171 -8.79 8.35 3.11
CA THR A 171 -7.35 8.44 3.31
C THR A 171 -6.99 9.66 4.18
N PRO A 172 -5.98 9.55 5.04
CA PRO A 172 -5.25 8.30 5.35
C PRO A 172 -6.08 7.34 6.19
N THR A 173 -5.90 6.04 5.96
CA THR A 173 -6.32 4.97 6.88
C THR A 173 -5.07 4.14 7.16
N ALA A 174 -4.80 3.86 8.44
CA ALA A 174 -3.60 3.14 8.84
C ALA A 174 -3.93 1.92 9.70
N PHE A 175 -3.08 0.91 9.62
CA PHE A 175 -3.15 -0.30 10.44
C PHE A 175 -1.75 -0.68 10.95
N VAL A 176 -1.72 -1.23 12.15
CA VAL A 176 -0.60 -2.00 12.68
C VAL A 176 -1.07 -3.45 12.74
N ASN A 177 -0.49 -4.32 11.91
CA ASN A 177 -1.05 -5.63 11.62
C ASN A 177 -2.52 -5.50 11.18
N ASP A 178 -3.45 -6.17 11.89
CA ASP A 178 -4.90 -6.09 11.61
C ASP A 178 -5.60 -5.01 12.44
N ASN A 179 -4.88 -4.31 13.33
CA ASN A 179 -5.44 -3.31 14.22
C ASN A 179 -5.44 -1.94 13.56
N LYS A 180 -6.63 -1.35 13.38
CA LYS A 180 -6.78 -0.01 12.83
C LYS A 180 -6.21 1.03 13.79
N VAL A 181 -5.39 1.94 13.27
CA VAL A 181 -4.90 3.11 13.99
C VAL A 181 -6.03 4.11 14.16
N GLU A 182 -6.30 4.53 15.39
CA GLU A 182 -7.42 5.43 15.71
C GLU A 182 -7.21 6.83 15.14
N ASP A 183 -6.10 7.46 15.47
CA ASP A 183 -5.69 8.75 14.87
C ASP A 183 -4.45 8.57 13.98
N PRO A 184 -4.61 8.56 12.64
CA PRO A 184 -3.50 8.40 11.72
C PRO A 184 -2.56 9.62 11.64
N TYR A 185 -2.86 10.72 12.36
CA TYR A 185 -2.04 11.93 12.44
C TYR A 185 -1.22 12.01 13.71
N ASP A 186 -1.47 11.12 14.67
CA ASP A 186 -0.76 11.06 15.94
C ASP A 186 0.12 9.81 16.02
N PHE A 187 1.42 10.03 16.23
CA PHE A 187 2.38 8.95 16.36
C PHE A 187 2.11 8.03 17.55
N SER A 188 1.55 8.55 18.65
CA SER A 188 1.25 7.75 19.83
C SER A 188 0.22 6.65 19.55
N SER A 189 -0.72 6.87 18.62
CA SER A 189 -1.69 5.86 18.20
C SER A 189 -1.04 4.65 17.52
N TYR A 190 0.05 4.88 16.76
CA TYR A 190 0.85 3.78 16.20
C TYR A 190 1.69 3.09 17.26
N GLU A 191 2.31 3.89 18.12
CA GLU A 191 3.23 3.40 19.17
C GLU A 191 2.51 2.47 20.15
N MET A 192 1.31 2.85 20.59
CA MET A 192 0.47 2.02 21.46
C MET A 192 0.24 0.64 20.88
N LEU A 193 -0.13 0.55 19.60
CA LEU A 193 -0.36 -0.73 18.93
C LEU A 193 0.94 -1.52 18.75
N LEU A 194 2.06 -0.84 18.43
CA LEU A 194 3.37 -1.49 18.26
C LEU A 194 3.98 -2.00 19.56
N GLU A 195 3.63 -1.39 20.70
CA GLU A 195 4.11 -1.85 22.02
C GLU A 195 3.30 -3.03 22.55
N ASN A 196 2.03 -3.14 22.17
CA ASN A 196 1.18 -4.29 22.52
C ASN A 196 1.51 -5.56 21.71
N GLU A 197 2.33 -5.46 20.65
CA GLU A 197 2.77 -6.59 19.81
C GLU A 197 4.10 -7.22 20.29
N LYS A 198 4.65 -6.76 21.42
CA LYS A 198 5.87 -7.33 22.04
C LYS A 198 5.49 -8.46 22.99
#